data_c41fca17f55805d616eb2e14a6c48205
#
_entry.id   c41fca17f55805d616eb2e14a6c48205
#
_cell.length_a   1.000
_cell.length_b   1.000
_cell.length_c   1.000
_cell.angle_alpha   90.00
_cell.angle_beta   90.00
_cell.angle_gamma   90.00
#
_symmetry.space_group_name_H-M   'P 1'
#
loop_
_entity.id
_entity.type
_entity.pdbx_description
1 polymer ?
#
loop_
_entity_poly.entity_id
_entity_poly.type
_entity_poly.pdbx_seq_one_letter_code
_entity_poly.pdbx_strand_id
1 'polypeptide(L)'
;MTERPLAAPHRSQLDGLRFLAFLAVFVFHARPDWCEWGWGGVRVFFALSGFLITRILLKGETGNLGRDLKRYYIRRTLRIFPLYYLIIAVIWSQGELTNAAWFLTYTANIKAYLDASFNRMLGHFWTLAVEEQFY
;
A
#
# COMPACT_ATOMS: atom_id res chain seq x y z
N MET A 1 -29.74 -28.13 -3.94
CA MET A 1 -28.62 -28.04 -3.01
C MET A 1 -27.56 -27.18 -3.68
N THR A 2 -27.49 -25.91 -3.34
CA THR A 2 -26.49 -24.98 -3.86
C THR A 2 -25.25 -25.12 -2.99
N GLU A 3 -24.25 -25.82 -3.48
CA GLU A 3 -22.94 -25.87 -2.82
C GLU A 3 -22.39 -24.45 -2.71
N ARG A 4 -22.21 -23.98 -1.46
CA ARG A 4 -21.44 -22.76 -1.19
C ARG A 4 -20.03 -22.98 -1.71
N PRO A 5 -19.49 -22.14 -2.60
CA PRO A 5 -18.09 -22.23 -2.98
C PRO A 5 -17.26 -22.07 -1.71
N LEU A 6 -16.45 -23.10 -1.41
CA LEU A 6 -15.53 -23.11 -0.31
C LEU A 6 -14.61 -21.89 -0.46
N ALA A 7 -14.70 -20.95 0.48
CA ALA A 7 -13.80 -19.83 0.56
C ALA A 7 -12.36 -20.33 0.44
N ALA A 8 -11.59 -19.77 -0.49
CA ALA A 8 -10.22 -20.21 -0.70
C ALA A 8 -9.46 -20.18 0.63
N PRO A 9 -8.72 -21.24 1.00
CA PRO A 9 -8.10 -21.33 2.32
C PRO A 9 -7.21 -20.11 2.56
N HIS A 10 -7.43 -19.46 3.71
CA HIS A 10 -6.62 -18.35 4.18
C HIS A 10 -5.16 -18.81 4.31
N ARG A 11 -4.25 -18.19 3.60
CA ARG A 11 -2.83 -18.55 3.62
C ARG A 11 -2.10 -17.69 4.65
N SER A 12 -2.01 -18.19 5.87
CA SER A 12 -1.27 -17.53 6.98
C SER A 12 0.20 -17.21 6.63
N GLN A 13 0.81 -17.99 5.71
CA GLN A 13 2.18 -17.73 5.24
C GLN A 13 2.32 -16.38 4.53
N LEU A 14 1.31 -15.96 3.75
CA LEU A 14 1.33 -14.65 3.07
C LEU A 14 1.17 -13.49 4.06
N ASP A 15 0.40 -13.69 5.12
CA ASP A 15 0.26 -12.68 6.16
C ASP A 15 1.53 -12.59 7.01
N GLY A 16 2.18 -13.72 7.30
CA GLY A 16 3.50 -13.76 7.93
C GLY A 16 4.55 -12.99 7.10
N LEU A 17 4.58 -13.23 5.79
CA LEU A 17 5.51 -12.53 4.90
C LEU A 17 5.24 -11.01 4.85
N ARG A 18 3.97 -10.61 4.85
CA ARG A 18 3.60 -9.19 4.94
C ARG A 18 4.04 -8.56 6.25
N PHE A 19 3.86 -9.28 7.37
CA PHE A 19 4.29 -8.80 8.68
C PHE A 19 5.81 -8.61 8.71
N LEU A 20 6.60 -9.56 8.22
CA LEU A 20 8.06 -9.44 8.15
C LEU A 20 8.49 -8.28 7.25
N ALA A 21 7.84 -8.10 6.08
CA ALA A 21 8.11 -6.99 5.20
C ALA A 21 7.78 -5.64 5.87
N PHE A 22 6.65 -5.56 6.58
CA PHE A 22 6.28 -4.38 7.36
C PHE A 22 7.30 -4.09 8.46
N LEU A 23 7.70 -5.11 9.22
CA LEU A 23 8.67 -4.98 10.29
C LEU A 23 10.02 -4.46 9.76
N ALA A 24 10.49 -4.99 8.62
CA ALA A 24 11.73 -4.54 7.99
C ALA A 24 11.66 -3.05 7.59
N VAL A 25 10.56 -2.62 6.97
CA VAL A 25 10.34 -1.21 6.62
C VAL A 25 10.23 -0.33 7.86
N PHE A 26 9.52 -0.79 8.89
CA PHE A 26 9.37 -0.06 10.14
C PHE A 26 10.72 0.15 10.85
N VAL A 27 11.52 -0.90 10.98
CA VAL A 27 12.86 -0.83 11.59
C VAL A 27 13.76 0.10 10.78
N PHE A 28 13.74 0.03 9.46
CA PHE A 28 14.50 0.94 8.59
C PHE A 28 14.14 2.42 8.83
N HIS A 29 12.88 2.73 9.06
CA HIS A 29 12.46 4.10 9.33
C HIS A 29 12.75 4.56 10.77
N ALA A 30 12.63 3.64 11.73
CA ALA A 30 12.91 3.94 13.13
C ALA A 30 14.42 4.04 13.43
N ARG A 31 15.21 3.14 12.86
CA ARG A 31 16.65 3.00 13.03
C ARG A 31 17.29 2.48 11.74
N PRO A 32 17.66 3.36 10.81
CA PRO A 32 18.27 2.96 9.53
C PRO A 32 19.52 2.08 9.71
N ASP A 33 20.31 2.36 10.74
CA ASP A 33 21.55 1.62 11.04
C ASP A 33 21.33 0.14 11.39
N TRP A 34 20.09 -0.22 11.80
CA TRP A 34 19.77 -1.61 12.18
C TRP A 34 19.34 -2.47 10.99
N CYS A 35 18.82 -1.86 9.96
CA CYS A 35 18.26 -2.58 8.81
C CYS A 35 18.36 -1.75 7.53
N GLU A 36 19.57 -1.54 7.03
CA GLU A 36 19.81 -0.73 5.82
C GLU A 36 19.03 -1.22 4.59
N TRP A 37 18.81 -2.53 4.48
CA TRP A 37 18.06 -3.15 3.40
C TRP A 37 16.53 -3.21 3.63
N GLY A 38 16.04 -2.66 4.75
CA GLY A 38 14.61 -2.67 5.12
C GLY A 38 13.70 -2.02 4.09
N TRP A 39 14.21 -1.07 3.30
CA TRP A 39 13.50 -0.52 2.14
C TRP A 39 13.07 -1.58 1.12
N GLY A 40 13.75 -2.72 1.07
CA GLY A 40 13.37 -3.87 0.24
C GLY A 40 12.02 -4.48 0.60
N GLY A 41 11.53 -4.28 1.83
CA GLY A 41 10.20 -4.69 2.26
C GLY A 41 9.08 -4.13 1.39
N VAL A 42 9.25 -2.92 0.87
CA VAL A 42 8.32 -2.30 -0.09
C VAL A 42 8.19 -3.14 -1.35
N ARG A 43 9.30 -3.66 -1.88
CA ARG A 43 9.29 -4.54 -3.08
C ARG A 43 8.54 -5.84 -2.81
N VAL A 44 8.62 -6.36 -1.59
CA VAL A 44 7.84 -7.54 -1.17
C VAL A 44 6.35 -7.23 -1.19
N PHE A 45 5.94 -6.05 -0.73
CA PHE A 45 4.54 -5.62 -0.84
C PHE A 45 4.06 -5.56 -2.29
N PHE A 46 4.85 -4.99 -3.20
CA PHE A 46 4.51 -4.97 -4.63
C PHE A 46 4.36 -6.38 -5.22
N ALA A 47 5.30 -7.26 -4.92
CA ALA A 47 5.25 -8.65 -5.39
C ALA A 47 4.01 -9.39 -4.86
N LEU A 48 3.69 -9.24 -3.56
CA LEU A 48 2.51 -9.86 -2.94
C LEU A 48 1.21 -9.31 -3.52
N SER A 49 1.16 -8.02 -3.78
CA SER A 49 -0.01 -7.37 -4.35
C SER A 49 -0.23 -7.82 -5.80
N GLY A 50 0.83 -7.84 -6.62
CA GLY A 50 0.78 -8.38 -7.99
C GLY A 50 0.35 -9.85 -8.01
N PHE A 51 0.88 -10.67 -7.11
CA PHE A 51 0.46 -12.07 -6.96
C PHE A 51 -1.04 -12.19 -6.64
N LEU A 52 -1.56 -11.37 -5.74
CA LEU A 52 -2.98 -11.41 -5.36
C LEU A 52 -3.90 -11.02 -6.52
N ILE A 53 -3.55 -9.97 -7.25
CA ILE A 53 -4.32 -9.55 -8.43
C ILE A 53 -4.30 -10.65 -9.48
N THR A 54 -3.11 -11.17 -9.83
CA THR A 54 -2.97 -12.27 -10.78
C THR A 54 -3.80 -13.48 -10.39
N ARG A 55 -3.81 -13.80 -9.10
CA ARG A 55 -4.63 -14.91 -8.59
C ARG A 55 -6.13 -14.66 -8.76
N ILE A 56 -6.62 -13.42 -8.52
CA ILE A 56 -8.02 -13.03 -8.76
C ILE A 56 -8.35 -13.18 -10.25
N LEU A 57 -7.45 -12.69 -11.12
CA LEU A 57 -7.62 -12.78 -12.58
C LEU A 57 -7.70 -14.24 -13.06
N LEU A 58 -6.86 -15.13 -12.52
CA LEU A 58 -6.79 -16.53 -12.96
C LEU A 58 -7.90 -17.41 -12.37
N LYS A 59 -8.36 -17.14 -11.15
CA LYS A 59 -9.32 -18.03 -10.46
C LYS A 59 -10.78 -17.62 -10.61
N GLY A 60 -11.07 -16.32 -10.79
CA GLY A 60 -12.42 -15.78 -10.91
C GLY A 60 -13.37 -16.31 -9.83
N GLU A 61 -13.43 -15.68 -8.66
CA GLU A 61 -14.26 -16.18 -7.54
C GLU A 61 -15.75 -16.21 -7.87
N THR A 62 -16.22 -15.29 -8.72
CA THR A 62 -17.66 -15.14 -9.03
C THR A 62 -18.00 -15.49 -10.49
N GLY A 63 -17.02 -15.92 -11.28
CA GLY A 63 -17.18 -16.09 -12.73
C GLY A 63 -17.32 -14.76 -13.51
N ASN A 64 -17.29 -13.62 -12.81
CA ASN A 64 -17.32 -12.29 -13.38
C ASN A 64 -16.13 -11.48 -12.87
N LEU A 65 -15.09 -11.42 -13.71
CA LEU A 65 -13.82 -10.76 -13.39
C LEU A 65 -14.00 -9.31 -12.94
N GLY A 66 -14.87 -8.55 -13.58
CA GLY A 66 -15.12 -7.15 -13.23
C GLY A 66 -15.68 -6.99 -11.81
N ARG A 67 -16.53 -7.93 -11.37
CA ARG A 67 -17.09 -7.94 -10.02
C ARG A 67 -16.01 -8.27 -8.97
N ASP A 68 -15.14 -9.21 -9.27
CA ASP A 68 -14.07 -9.65 -8.37
C ASP A 68 -13.01 -8.55 -8.20
N LEU A 69 -12.60 -7.90 -9.31
CA LEU A 69 -11.71 -6.75 -9.27
C LEU A 69 -12.34 -5.58 -8.51
N LYS A 70 -13.60 -5.22 -8.80
CA LYS A 70 -14.30 -4.15 -8.08
C LYS A 70 -14.32 -4.40 -6.58
N ARG A 71 -14.63 -5.63 -6.15
CA ARG A 71 -14.62 -6.02 -4.73
C ARG A 71 -13.24 -5.90 -4.11
N TYR A 72 -12.20 -6.31 -4.82
CA TYR A 72 -10.81 -6.17 -4.40
C TYR A 72 -10.44 -4.70 -4.18
N TYR A 73 -10.69 -3.84 -5.19
CA TYR A 73 -10.36 -2.41 -5.11
C TYR A 73 -11.14 -1.70 -3.99
N ILE A 74 -12.43 -1.96 -3.85
CA ILE A 74 -13.24 -1.37 -2.75
C ILE A 74 -12.65 -1.73 -1.38
N ARG A 75 -12.35 -3.00 -1.15
CA ARG A 75 -11.78 -3.44 0.14
C ARG A 75 -10.41 -2.82 0.40
N ARG A 76 -9.58 -2.68 -0.62
CA ARG A 76 -8.27 -2.05 -0.55
C ARG A 76 -8.40 -0.56 -0.22
N THR A 77 -9.23 0.17 -0.96
CA THR A 77 -9.48 1.61 -0.76
C THR A 77 -10.01 1.89 0.64
N LEU A 78 -11.00 1.15 1.09
CA LEU A 78 -11.56 1.30 2.45
C LEU A 78 -10.54 1.00 3.55
N ARG A 79 -9.52 0.21 3.27
CA ARG A 79 -8.46 -0.10 4.24
C ARG A 79 -7.37 0.96 4.29
N ILE A 80 -7.02 1.57 3.16
CA ILE A 80 -5.87 2.48 3.04
C ILE A 80 -6.30 3.94 3.17
N PHE A 81 -7.32 4.38 2.45
CA PHE A 81 -7.70 5.79 2.33
C PHE A 81 -8.10 6.45 3.64
N PRO A 82 -8.91 5.84 4.53
CA PRO A 82 -9.30 6.51 5.77
C PRO A 82 -8.10 6.89 6.63
N LEU A 83 -7.16 5.96 6.80
CA LEU A 83 -5.94 6.20 7.57
C LEU A 83 -5.02 7.21 6.87
N TYR A 84 -4.86 7.09 5.56
CA TYR A 84 -4.04 7.98 4.75
C TYR A 84 -4.49 9.43 4.88
N TYR A 85 -5.77 9.70 4.63
CA TYR A 85 -6.32 11.05 4.71
C TYR A 85 -6.38 11.59 6.14
N LEU A 86 -6.58 10.72 7.13
CA LEU A 86 -6.49 11.12 8.54
C LEU A 86 -5.09 11.64 8.87
N ILE A 87 -4.04 10.92 8.48
CA ILE A 87 -2.65 11.34 8.72
C ILE A 87 -2.35 12.65 8.00
N ILE A 88 -2.79 12.81 6.74
CA ILE A 88 -2.64 14.07 6.00
C ILE A 88 -3.33 15.22 6.73
N ALA A 89 -4.55 15.02 7.22
CA ALA A 89 -5.29 16.04 7.95
C ALA A 89 -4.56 16.47 9.24
N VAL A 90 -4.00 15.50 9.97
CA VAL A 90 -3.22 15.77 11.19
C VAL A 90 -1.96 16.59 10.86
N ILE A 91 -1.17 16.18 9.86
CA ILE A 91 0.05 16.87 9.46
C ILE A 91 -0.27 18.27 8.94
N TRP A 92 -1.37 18.41 8.20
CA TRP A 92 -1.83 19.72 7.70
C TRP A 92 -2.26 20.64 8.84
N SER A 93 -2.94 20.13 9.86
CA SER A 93 -3.35 20.91 11.03
C SER A 93 -2.16 21.43 11.85
N GLN A 94 -1.00 20.77 11.75
CA GLN A 94 0.25 21.19 12.40
C GLN A 94 1.05 22.21 11.58
N GLY A 95 0.56 22.58 10.37
CA GLY A 95 1.25 23.53 9.48
C GLY A 95 2.48 22.95 8.75
N GLU A 96 2.75 21.67 8.92
CA GLU A 96 3.93 20.98 8.35
C GLU A 96 3.76 20.66 6.85
N LEU A 97 2.56 20.76 6.30
CA LEU A 97 2.24 20.35 4.95
C LEU A 97 2.13 21.56 4.00
N THR A 98 3.23 21.93 3.39
CA THR A 98 3.21 22.86 2.26
C THR A 98 2.76 22.15 0.98
N ASN A 99 1.78 22.71 0.25
CA ASN A 99 1.26 22.12 -0.99
C ASN A 99 0.53 20.77 -0.81
N ALA A 100 -0.47 20.72 0.08
CA ALA A 100 -1.28 19.53 0.39
C ALA A 100 -1.86 18.84 -0.87
N ALA A 101 -2.05 19.55 -1.98
CA ALA A 101 -2.60 19.00 -3.22
C ALA A 101 -1.84 17.77 -3.74
N TRP A 102 -0.52 17.74 -3.65
CA TRP A 102 0.31 16.61 -4.09
C TRP A 102 0.06 15.34 -3.27
N PHE A 103 -0.24 15.51 -1.99
CA PHE A 103 -0.54 14.40 -1.09
C PHE A 103 -1.99 13.93 -1.26
N LEU A 104 -2.94 14.86 -1.42
CA LEU A 104 -4.35 14.54 -1.63
C LEU A 104 -4.59 13.78 -2.94
N THR A 105 -3.76 14.01 -3.96
CA THR A 105 -3.85 13.38 -5.29
C THR A 105 -2.96 12.15 -5.47
N TYR A 106 -2.29 11.67 -4.41
CA TYR A 106 -1.32 10.57 -4.51
C TYR A 106 -0.19 10.81 -5.52
N THR A 107 0.22 12.07 -5.71
CA THR A 107 1.32 12.46 -6.61
C THR A 107 2.55 12.96 -5.85
N ALA A 108 2.69 12.61 -4.58
CA ALA A 108 3.82 13.00 -3.73
C ALA A 108 5.18 12.51 -4.27
N ASN A 109 5.19 11.40 -5.02
CA ASN A 109 6.37 10.88 -5.71
C ASN A 109 6.85 11.83 -6.82
N ILE A 110 5.94 12.47 -7.56
CA ILE A 110 6.27 13.45 -8.60
C ILE A 110 6.86 14.70 -7.93
N LYS A 111 6.23 15.17 -6.84
CA LYS A 111 6.77 16.29 -6.06
C LYS A 111 8.18 16.00 -5.54
N ALA A 112 8.41 14.80 -5.00
CA ALA A 112 9.70 14.39 -4.51
C ALA A 112 10.80 14.38 -5.60
N TYR A 113 10.43 14.07 -6.83
CA TYR A 113 11.33 14.13 -7.98
C TYR A 113 11.64 15.56 -8.41
N LEU A 114 10.64 16.45 -8.37
CA LEU A 114 10.79 17.86 -8.79
C LEU A 114 11.56 18.69 -7.73
N ASP A 115 11.30 18.42 -6.45
CA ASP A 115 11.94 19.10 -5.34
C ASP A 115 13.06 18.19 -4.78
N ALA A 116 14.31 18.47 -5.11
CA ALA A 116 15.49 17.72 -4.62
C ALA A 116 15.61 17.70 -3.06
N SER A 117 14.75 18.42 -2.34
CA SER A 117 14.72 18.58 -0.88
C SER A 117 13.49 17.94 -0.23
N PHE A 118 13.12 16.72 -0.63
CA PHE A 118 11.98 16.03 -0.05
C PHE A 118 12.22 15.70 1.44
N ASN A 119 11.34 16.18 2.31
CA ASN A 119 11.47 15.97 3.74
C ASN A 119 11.39 14.46 4.07
N ARG A 120 12.39 13.93 4.78
CA ARG A 120 12.49 12.50 5.15
C ARG A 120 11.23 12.02 5.88
N MET A 121 10.58 12.89 6.67
CA MET A 121 9.35 12.57 7.40
C MET A 121 8.17 12.24 6.47
N LEU A 122 8.16 12.80 5.26
CA LEU A 122 7.11 12.56 4.25
C LEU A 122 7.47 11.45 3.25
N GLY A 123 8.63 10.80 3.42
CA GLY A 123 9.10 9.73 2.53
C GLY A 123 8.14 8.54 2.39
N HIS A 124 7.32 8.27 3.42
CA HIS A 124 6.33 7.19 3.38
C HIS A 124 5.23 7.44 2.34
N PHE A 125 4.85 8.72 2.15
CA PHE A 125 3.84 9.10 1.17
C PHE A 125 4.30 8.88 -0.27
N TRP A 126 5.62 9.00 -0.54
CA TRP A 126 6.20 8.65 -1.82
C TRP A 126 5.94 7.19 -2.18
N THR A 127 6.20 6.28 -1.26
CA THR A 127 5.99 4.83 -1.44
C THR A 127 4.52 4.50 -1.64
N LEU A 128 3.63 5.10 -0.83
CA LEU A 128 2.18 4.91 -0.97
C LEU A 128 1.65 5.45 -2.30
N ALA A 129 2.17 6.60 -2.76
CA ALA A 129 1.79 7.16 -4.05
C ALA A 129 2.19 6.23 -5.20
N VAL A 130 3.43 5.72 -5.21
CA VAL A 130 3.89 4.74 -6.21
C VAL A 130 3.06 3.45 -6.14
N GLU A 131 2.75 2.98 -4.93
CA GLU A 131 1.94 1.78 -4.74
C GLU A 131 0.54 1.95 -5.35
N GLU A 132 -0.12 3.09 -5.14
CA GLU A 132 -1.47 3.33 -5.67
C GLU A 132 -1.47 3.55 -7.19
N GLN A 133 -0.41 4.13 -7.75
CA GLN A 133 -0.23 4.30 -9.20
C GLN A 133 0.08 2.98 -9.92
N PHE A 134 0.63 2.00 -9.21
CA PHE A 134 0.95 0.68 -9.78
C PHE A 134 -0.30 -0.16 -10.06
N TYR A 135 -1.42 0.10 -9.41
CA TYR A 135 -2.68 -0.65 -9.52
C TYR A 135 -3.68 0.01 -10.44
#